data_5d84b33a70f080a34a49851c3dff026b
#
_entry.id   5d84b33a70f080a34a49851c3dff026b
#
_cell.length_a   1.000
_cell.length_b   1.000
_cell.length_c   1.000
_cell.angle_alpha   90.00
_cell.angle_beta   90.00
_cell.angle_gamma   90.00
#
_symmetry.space_group_name_H-M   'P 1'
#
loop_
_entity.id
_entity.type
_entity.pdbx_description
1 polymer ?
#
loop_
_entity_poly.entity_id
_entity_poly.type
_entity_poly.pdbx_seq_one_letter_code
_entity_poly.pdbx_strand_id
1 'polypeptide(L)'
;KLDIAYIAGLFDSKGSISYRKKVWKMEMSMTDKNVMELVHETLGCGTLKEIKKQWRWQCSHRDALHVCKLLWPHVVVKLHKIEQIIDHYEPDIQELGDNIVDLALEREKHENR
;
A
#
# COMPACT_ATOMS: atom_id res chain seq x y z
N LYS A 1 -5.48 14.40 7.78
CA LYS A 1 -5.02 13.18 7.08
C LYS A 1 -3.52 13.05 7.17
N LEU A 2 -3.04 11.82 7.14
CA LEU A 2 -1.61 11.55 7.15
C LEU A 2 -1.02 11.72 5.74
N ASP A 3 0.28 12.06 5.72
CA ASP A 3 1.04 12.06 4.47
C ASP A 3 1.19 10.62 3.97
N ILE A 4 1.01 10.40 2.67
CA ILE A 4 1.17 9.08 2.05
C ILE A 4 2.59 8.53 2.26
N ALA A 5 3.60 9.40 2.20
CA ALA A 5 4.98 8.96 2.45
C ALA A 5 5.16 8.42 3.87
N TYR A 6 4.49 9.02 4.84
CA TYR A 6 4.52 8.53 6.22
C TYR A 6 3.86 7.14 6.32
N ILE A 7 2.69 6.98 5.68
CA ILE A 7 1.99 5.68 5.66
C ILE A 7 2.86 4.63 4.98
N ALA A 8 3.54 4.98 3.89
CA ALA A 8 4.44 4.06 3.20
C ALA A 8 5.55 3.58 4.12
N GLY A 9 6.13 4.48 4.91
CA GLY A 9 7.15 4.11 5.90
C GLY A 9 6.61 3.20 6.99
N LEU A 10 5.40 3.47 7.48
CA LEU A 10 4.74 2.58 8.44
C LEU A 10 4.53 1.20 7.82
N PHE A 11 4.05 1.15 6.60
CA PHE A 11 3.80 -0.12 5.91
C PHE A 11 5.09 -0.89 5.67
N ASP A 12 6.17 -0.20 5.30
CA ASP A 12 7.48 -0.83 5.14
C ASP A 12 7.92 -1.57 6.40
N SER A 13 7.63 -1.00 7.58
CA SER A 13 8.10 -1.60 8.84
C SER A 13 7.05 -2.51 9.50
N LYS A 14 5.77 -2.17 9.42
CA LYS A 14 4.69 -2.87 10.15
C LYS A 14 3.74 -3.65 9.26
N GLY A 15 3.80 -3.43 7.96
CA GLY A 15 2.86 -4.06 7.04
C GLY A 15 3.24 -5.48 6.67
N SER A 16 2.27 -6.21 6.15
CA SER A 16 2.50 -7.51 5.53
C SER A 16 1.63 -7.67 4.30
N ILE A 17 2.13 -8.44 3.35
CA ILE A 17 1.45 -8.74 2.10
C ILE A 17 1.40 -10.26 1.96
N SER A 18 0.22 -10.79 1.65
CA SER A 18 0.04 -12.22 1.44
C SER A 18 -0.74 -12.49 0.16
N TYR A 19 -0.51 -13.67 -0.41
CA TYR A 19 -1.19 -14.12 -1.61
C TYR A 19 -1.75 -15.50 -1.35
N ARG A 20 -3.08 -15.63 -1.34
CA ARG A 20 -3.76 -16.91 -1.11
C ARG A 20 -4.97 -17.01 -2.02
N LYS A 21 -5.15 -18.18 -2.63
CA LYS A 21 -6.32 -18.47 -3.49
C LYS A 21 -6.50 -17.40 -4.55
N LYS A 22 -5.37 -16.96 -5.14
CA LYS A 22 -5.34 -15.94 -6.19
C LYS A 22 -5.79 -14.55 -5.73
N VAL A 23 -5.76 -14.31 -4.42
CA VAL A 23 -6.12 -13.00 -3.85
C VAL A 23 -4.93 -12.42 -3.10
N TRP A 24 -4.59 -11.18 -3.43
CA TRP A 24 -3.58 -10.40 -2.71
C TRP A 24 -4.24 -9.67 -1.55
N LYS A 25 -3.61 -9.73 -0.40
CA LYS A 25 -4.09 -9.07 0.81
C LYS A 25 -2.96 -8.25 1.42
N MET A 26 -3.29 -7.04 1.85
CA MET A 26 -2.38 -6.17 2.59
C MET A 26 -2.94 -5.93 3.97
N GLU A 27 -2.07 -5.92 4.99
CA GLU A 27 -2.51 -5.61 6.34
C GLU A 27 -1.41 -4.95 7.15
N MET A 28 -1.82 -4.21 8.16
CA MET A 28 -0.92 -3.50 9.05
C MET A 28 -1.60 -3.36 10.41
N SER A 29 -0.86 -3.64 11.50
CA SER A 29 -1.41 -3.58 12.85
C SER A 29 -0.51 -2.74 13.75
N MET A 30 -1.13 -1.94 14.61
CA MET A 30 -0.45 -1.14 15.63
C MET A 30 -1.33 -1.00 16.85
N THR A 31 -0.74 -0.69 17.99
CA THR A 31 -1.50 -0.44 19.21
C THR A 31 -2.15 0.93 19.22
N ASP A 32 -1.63 1.88 18.46
CA ASP A 32 -2.14 3.26 18.43
C ASP A 32 -3.39 3.36 17.57
N LYS A 33 -4.54 3.46 18.22
CA LYS A 33 -5.83 3.55 17.55
C LYS A 33 -5.93 4.80 16.68
N ASN A 34 -5.50 5.94 17.21
CA ASN A 34 -5.65 7.21 16.51
C ASN A 34 -4.86 7.23 15.20
N VAL A 35 -3.64 6.72 15.22
CA VAL A 35 -2.84 6.63 14.00
C VAL A 35 -3.51 5.70 13.00
N MET A 36 -4.01 4.55 13.45
CA MET A 36 -4.64 3.59 12.55
C MET A 36 -5.95 4.11 11.96
N GLU A 37 -6.72 4.90 12.71
CA GLU A 37 -7.89 5.56 12.17
C GLU A 37 -7.52 6.56 11.07
N LEU A 38 -6.44 7.31 11.28
CA LEU A 38 -5.95 8.26 10.28
C LEU A 38 -5.43 7.54 9.02
N VAL A 39 -4.78 6.40 9.19
CA VAL A 39 -4.34 5.57 8.07
C VAL A 39 -5.54 5.12 7.23
N HIS A 40 -6.56 4.57 7.90
CA HIS A 40 -7.77 4.09 7.23
C HIS A 40 -8.46 5.23 6.47
N GLU A 41 -8.62 6.37 7.13
CA GLU A 41 -9.23 7.54 6.51
C GLU A 41 -8.43 8.03 5.30
N THR A 42 -7.11 8.11 5.44
CA THR A 42 -6.27 8.64 4.37
C THR A 42 -6.25 7.71 3.15
N LEU A 43 -6.17 6.40 3.37
CA LEU A 43 -6.17 5.45 2.27
C LEU A 43 -7.54 5.32 1.61
N GLY A 44 -8.62 5.58 2.36
CA GLY A 44 -9.97 5.62 1.80
C GLY A 44 -10.59 4.27 1.50
N CYS A 45 -9.96 3.18 1.91
CA CYS A 45 -10.49 1.84 1.66
C CYS A 45 -9.97 0.86 2.72
N GLY A 46 -10.46 -0.38 2.65
CA GLY A 46 -10.09 -1.40 3.61
C GLY A 46 -10.97 -1.37 4.84
N THR A 47 -10.64 -2.22 5.80
CA THR A 47 -11.36 -2.30 7.07
C THR A 47 -10.39 -2.11 8.23
N LEU A 48 -10.91 -1.57 9.33
CA LEU A 48 -10.14 -1.36 10.55
C LEU A 48 -10.89 -2.02 11.69
N LYS A 49 -10.20 -2.89 12.45
CA LYS A 49 -10.82 -3.56 13.60
C LYS A 49 -9.80 -3.85 14.66
N GLU A 50 -10.27 -4.00 15.89
CA GLU A 50 -9.42 -4.35 17.01
C GLU A 50 -9.26 -5.87 17.11
N ILE A 51 -8.02 -6.34 17.20
CA ILE A 51 -7.70 -7.74 17.36
C ILE A 51 -6.57 -7.87 18.37
N LYS A 52 -6.82 -8.55 19.50
CA LYS A 52 -5.80 -8.81 20.53
C LYS A 52 -5.07 -7.54 20.98
N LYS A 53 -5.83 -6.51 21.30
CA LYS A 53 -5.31 -5.22 21.78
C LYS A 53 -4.52 -4.41 20.75
N GLN A 54 -4.59 -4.80 19.48
CA GLN A 54 -4.02 -4.04 18.38
C GLN A 54 -5.13 -3.63 17.42
N TRP A 55 -4.88 -2.57 16.67
CA TRP A 55 -5.79 -2.12 15.62
C TRP A 55 -5.22 -2.56 14.29
N ARG A 56 -6.00 -3.38 13.56
CA ARG A 56 -5.60 -3.93 12.27
C ARG A 56 -6.36 -3.28 11.13
N TRP A 57 -5.63 -2.69 10.21
CA TRP A 57 -6.15 -2.28 8.91
C TRP A 57 -5.80 -3.36 7.89
N GLN A 58 -6.75 -3.69 7.02
CA GLN A 58 -6.49 -4.65 5.95
C GLN A 58 -7.34 -4.33 4.73
N CYS A 59 -6.82 -4.71 3.56
CA CYS A 59 -7.56 -4.62 2.30
C CYS A 59 -7.14 -5.76 1.39
N SER A 60 -7.92 -6.00 0.34
CA SER A 60 -7.67 -7.07 -0.61
C SER A 60 -8.23 -6.71 -1.98
N HIS A 61 -7.97 -7.57 -2.99
CA HIS A 61 -8.48 -7.40 -4.35
C HIS A 61 -8.07 -6.03 -4.93
N ARG A 62 -9.00 -5.33 -5.55
CA ARG A 62 -8.71 -4.04 -6.19
C ARG A 62 -8.36 -2.92 -5.21
N ASP A 63 -8.82 -3.02 -3.97
CA ASP A 63 -8.39 -2.05 -2.95
C ASP A 63 -6.89 -2.16 -2.70
N ALA A 64 -6.34 -3.39 -2.73
CA ALA A 64 -4.91 -3.57 -2.61
C ALA A 64 -4.16 -2.92 -3.77
N LEU A 65 -4.68 -3.02 -4.98
CA LEU A 65 -4.10 -2.32 -6.13
C LEU A 65 -4.09 -0.82 -5.93
N HIS A 66 -5.21 -0.26 -5.48
CA HIS A 66 -5.32 1.18 -5.23
C HIS A 66 -4.27 1.64 -4.21
N VAL A 67 -4.16 0.93 -3.10
CA VAL A 67 -3.20 1.27 -2.05
C VAL A 67 -1.76 1.11 -2.57
N CYS A 68 -1.48 0.06 -3.31
CA CYS A 68 -0.15 -0.14 -3.90
C CYS A 68 0.26 1.01 -4.79
N LYS A 69 -0.65 1.53 -5.60
CA LYS A 69 -0.35 2.68 -6.46
C LYS A 69 -0.04 3.93 -5.65
N LEU A 70 -0.73 4.13 -4.52
CA LEU A 70 -0.42 5.25 -3.63
C LEU A 70 0.94 5.12 -2.97
N LEU A 71 1.27 3.92 -2.49
CA LEU A 71 2.49 3.69 -1.71
C LEU A 71 3.73 3.49 -2.57
N TRP A 72 3.57 3.05 -3.82
CA TRP A 72 4.68 2.63 -4.67
C TRP A 72 5.80 3.65 -4.79
N PRO A 73 5.54 4.98 -4.93
CA PRO A 73 6.64 5.95 -5.06
C PRO A 73 7.50 6.09 -3.80
N HIS A 74 7.01 5.61 -2.65
CA HIS A 74 7.62 5.91 -1.36
C HIS A 74 8.19 4.69 -0.63
N VAL A 75 7.71 3.47 -0.94
CA VAL A 75 8.16 2.27 -0.22
C VAL A 75 9.56 1.85 -0.67
N VAL A 76 10.26 1.19 0.24
CA VAL A 76 11.60 0.66 -0.03
C VAL A 76 11.63 -0.84 0.23
N VAL A 77 11.30 -1.26 1.45
CA VAL A 77 11.40 -2.65 1.86
C VAL A 77 10.37 -3.52 1.14
N LYS A 78 9.15 -3.05 1.00
CA LYS A 78 8.04 -3.81 0.42
C LYS A 78 7.86 -3.58 -1.08
N LEU A 79 8.78 -2.85 -1.72
CA LEU A 79 8.66 -2.47 -3.13
C LEU A 79 8.39 -3.65 -4.04
N HIS A 80 9.17 -4.72 -3.89
CA HIS A 80 9.05 -5.88 -4.77
C HIS A 80 7.65 -6.52 -4.70
N LYS A 81 7.12 -6.66 -3.49
CA LYS A 81 5.77 -7.22 -3.30
C LYS A 81 4.69 -6.30 -3.85
N ILE A 82 4.85 -5.01 -3.66
CA ILE A 82 3.91 -4.03 -4.19
C ILE A 82 3.89 -4.07 -5.72
N GLU A 83 5.05 -4.19 -6.34
CA GLU A 83 5.12 -4.32 -7.79
C GLU A 83 4.45 -5.62 -8.28
N GLN A 84 4.54 -6.70 -7.51
CA GLN A 84 3.84 -7.94 -7.85
C GLN A 84 2.32 -7.77 -7.84
N ILE A 85 1.79 -7.00 -6.89
CA ILE A 85 0.35 -6.72 -6.85
C ILE A 85 -0.07 -5.90 -8.06
N ILE A 86 0.69 -4.85 -8.39
CA ILE A 86 0.39 -4.01 -9.54
C ILE A 86 0.40 -4.85 -10.82
N ASP A 87 1.42 -5.68 -10.99
CA ASP A 87 1.52 -6.55 -12.17
C ASP A 87 0.38 -7.55 -12.26
N HIS A 88 -0.09 -8.05 -11.11
CA HIS A 88 -1.19 -9.02 -11.09
C HIS A 88 -2.49 -8.42 -11.59
N TYR A 89 -2.81 -7.20 -11.16
CA TYR A 89 -4.08 -6.55 -11.51
C TYR A 89 -3.99 -5.71 -12.77
N GLU A 90 -2.81 -5.27 -13.14
CA GLU A 90 -2.57 -4.50 -14.36
C GLU A 90 -1.36 -5.10 -15.11
N PRO A 91 -1.53 -6.32 -15.66
CA PRO A 91 -0.38 -7.06 -16.22
C PRO A 91 0.18 -6.46 -17.50
N ASP A 92 -0.58 -5.65 -18.21
CA ASP A 92 -0.13 -5.04 -19.45
C ASP A 92 0.35 -3.62 -19.21
N ILE A 93 1.58 -3.50 -18.76
CA ILE A 93 2.22 -2.22 -18.46
C ILE A 93 2.26 -1.31 -19.68
N GLN A 94 2.38 -1.89 -20.88
CA GLN A 94 2.45 -1.10 -22.13
C GLN A 94 1.12 -0.42 -22.43
N GLU A 95 0.01 -1.01 -22.02
CA GLU A 95 -1.31 -0.42 -22.20
C GLU A 95 -1.67 0.58 -21.10
N LEU A 96 -0.90 0.61 -20.01
CA LEU A 96 -1.17 1.52 -18.90
C LEU A 96 -0.73 2.95 -19.20
N GLY A 97 0.10 3.14 -20.22
CA GLY A 97 0.44 4.46 -20.73
C GLY A 97 1.00 5.39 -19.67
N ASP A 98 0.46 6.60 -19.65
CA ASP A 98 0.99 7.70 -18.84
C ASP A 98 0.98 7.43 -17.34
N ASN A 99 0.04 6.63 -16.84
CA ASN A 99 -0.06 6.39 -15.39
C ASN A 99 1.18 5.71 -14.83
N ILE A 100 1.73 4.72 -15.54
CA ILE A 100 2.93 4.02 -15.09
C ILE A 100 4.15 4.92 -15.23
N VAL A 101 4.22 5.71 -16.29
CA VAL A 101 5.32 6.66 -16.48
C VAL A 101 5.34 7.67 -15.34
N ASP A 102 4.18 8.21 -14.96
CA ASP A 102 4.09 9.17 -13.87
C ASP A 102 4.54 8.58 -12.53
N LEU A 103 4.14 7.33 -12.23
CA LEU A 103 4.58 6.66 -11.01
C LEU A 103 6.09 6.45 -11.00
N ALA A 104 6.66 6.04 -12.13
CA ALA A 104 8.11 5.82 -12.23
C ALA A 104 8.88 7.13 -12.02
N LEU A 105 8.41 8.22 -12.63
CA LEU A 105 9.04 9.53 -12.47
C LEU A 105 8.96 10.00 -11.01
N GLU A 106 7.83 9.81 -10.37
CA GLU A 106 7.66 10.22 -8.98
C GLU A 106 8.59 9.42 -8.06
N ARG A 107 8.75 8.12 -8.33
CA ARG A 107 9.67 7.30 -7.55
C ARG A 107 11.11 7.78 -7.71
N GLU A 108 11.54 8.12 -8.92
CA GLU A 108 12.87 8.66 -9.14
C GLU A 108 13.11 9.93 -8.32
N LYS A 109 12.14 10.82 -8.25
CA LYS A 109 12.25 12.05 -7.46
C LYS A 109 12.50 11.74 -5.99
N HIS A 110 11.86 10.71 -5.44
CA HIS A 110 12.02 10.34 -4.04
C HIS A 110 13.33 9.61 -3.78
N GLU A 111 13.82 8.84 -4.73
CA GLU A 111 15.08 8.12 -4.60
C GLU A 111 16.31 9.04 -4.70
N ASN A 112 16.18 10.14 -5.39
CA ASN A 112 17.28 11.07 -5.64
C ASN A 112 17.42 12.19 -4.59
N ARG A 113 16.85 12.01 -3.44
CA ARG A 113 16.98 13.00 -2.34
C ARG A 113 18.31 12.94 -1.64
#